data_26d31a44b67ca114f9a314368c8f203b
#
_entry.id   26d31a44b67ca114f9a314368c8f203b
#
_cell.length_a   1.000
_cell.length_b   1.000
_cell.length_c   1.000
_cell.angle_alpha   90.00
_cell.angle_beta   90.00
_cell.angle_gamma   90.00
#
_symmetry.space_group_name_H-M   'P 1'
#
loop_
_entity.id
_entity.type
_entity.pdbx_description
1 polymer ?
#
loop_
_entity_poly.entity_id
_entity_poly.type
_entity_poly.pdbx_seq_one_letter_code
_entity_poly.pdbx_strand_id
1 'polypeptide(L)'
;LLGFQGQGLTVSLKNGKVYVSMDNSLLFNSGSWTVQDKGRLALERLAKVLASNKDVRIEVEGHTDNDAYRGAGQVLDNWDLSVMRATAVTKILTGKGVDASRVSAVGRGEFQPLVPNETPENKAKNRRTEIIISPRLDALANLVQPAVPKK
;
A
#
# COMPACT_ATOMS: atom_id res chain seq x y z
N LEU A 1 0.12 6.49 13.92
CA LEU A 1 0.26 6.61 12.45
C LEU A 1 0.33 8.04 11.95
N LEU A 2 -0.34 8.99 12.62
CA LEU A 2 -0.34 10.39 12.18
C LEU A 2 1.06 11.02 12.21
N GLY A 3 1.97 10.51 13.04
CA GLY A 3 3.34 10.98 13.07
C GLY A 3 4.15 10.68 11.82
N PHE A 4 3.64 9.87 10.92
CA PHE A 4 4.30 9.52 9.66
C PHE A 4 3.95 10.46 8.51
N GLN A 5 3.03 11.39 8.68
CA GLN A 5 2.62 12.29 7.60
C GLN A 5 3.72 13.28 7.22
N GLY A 6 3.74 13.63 5.94
CA GLY A 6 4.70 14.57 5.36
C GLY A 6 5.71 13.86 4.46
N GLN A 7 6.43 14.63 3.65
CA GLN A 7 7.51 14.12 2.80
C GLN A 7 7.10 12.97 1.87
N GLY A 8 5.90 13.04 1.29
CA GLY A 8 5.42 12.02 0.36
C GLY A 8 4.60 10.91 0.99
N LEU A 9 4.26 11.04 2.27
CA LEU A 9 3.42 10.07 2.98
C LEU A 9 2.19 10.77 3.54
N THR A 10 1.01 10.22 3.27
CA THR A 10 -0.28 10.75 3.70
C THR A 10 -1.08 9.65 4.40
N VAL A 11 -1.69 9.98 5.53
CA VAL A 11 -2.55 9.04 6.27
C VAL A 11 -3.98 9.58 6.24
N SER A 12 -4.94 8.75 5.85
CA SER A 12 -6.34 9.13 5.83
C SER A 12 -7.22 7.99 6.34
N LEU A 13 -8.39 8.35 6.85
CA LEU A 13 -9.40 7.40 7.31
C LEU A 13 -10.58 7.46 6.34
N LYS A 14 -11.00 6.30 5.82
CA LYS A 14 -12.03 6.22 4.80
C LYS A 14 -12.77 4.89 4.91
N ASN A 15 -14.09 4.94 5.07
CA ASN A 15 -14.94 3.75 5.15
C ASN A 15 -14.47 2.74 6.20
N GLY A 16 -14.03 3.22 7.37
CA GLY A 16 -13.56 2.38 8.45
C GLY A 16 -12.17 1.77 8.25
N LYS A 17 -11.46 2.19 7.21
CA LYS A 17 -10.10 1.73 6.91
C LYS A 17 -9.11 2.87 6.98
N VAL A 18 -7.89 2.56 7.34
CA VAL A 18 -6.78 3.53 7.33
C VAL A 18 -5.99 3.34 6.04
N TYR A 19 -5.83 4.43 5.30
CA TYR A 19 -5.05 4.45 4.06
C TYR A 19 -3.75 5.19 4.30
N VAL A 20 -2.64 4.49 4.16
CA VAL A 20 -1.31 5.11 4.19
C VAL A 20 -0.83 5.17 2.75
N SER A 21 -0.87 6.37 2.16
CA SER A 21 -0.47 6.59 0.77
C SER A 21 0.95 7.11 0.73
N MET A 22 1.79 6.48 -0.09
CA MET A 22 3.20 6.83 -0.23
C MET A 22 3.50 7.13 -1.70
N ASP A 23 4.04 8.32 -1.96
CA ASP A 23 4.45 8.70 -3.32
C ASP A 23 5.58 7.79 -3.81
N ASN A 24 5.57 7.45 -5.09
CA ASN A 24 6.65 6.65 -5.66
C ASN A 24 8.01 7.35 -5.57
N SER A 25 8.04 8.68 -5.55
CA SER A 25 9.30 9.41 -5.36
C SER A 25 9.97 9.10 -4.02
N LEU A 26 9.18 8.74 -3.00
CA LEU A 26 9.71 8.30 -1.71
C LEU A 26 10.24 6.87 -1.78
N LEU A 27 9.58 6.01 -2.54
CA LEU A 27 9.82 4.57 -2.52
C LEU A 27 10.75 4.09 -3.64
N PHE A 28 10.59 4.60 -4.87
CA PHE A 28 11.22 4.02 -6.05
C PHE A 28 11.82 5.06 -6.98
N ASN A 29 12.89 4.68 -7.66
CA ASN A 29 13.33 5.42 -8.85
C ASN A 29 12.38 5.11 -10.01
N SER A 30 12.38 5.98 -11.03
CA SER A 30 11.55 5.81 -12.21
C SER A 30 11.76 4.43 -12.82
N GLY A 31 10.67 3.72 -13.08
CA GLY A 31 10.70 2.39 -13.68
C GLY A 31 11.27 1.29 -12.81
N SER A 32 11.65 1.58 -11.58
CA SER A 32 12.25 0.60 -10.67
C SER A 32 11.21 0.05 -9.69
N TRP A 33 11.47 -1.14 -9.18
CA TRP A 33 10.72 -1.74 -8.08
C TRP A 33 11.63 -2.09 -6.89
N THR A 34 12.83 -1.51 -6.85
CA THR A 34 13.70 -1.59 -5.69
C THR A 34 13.44 -0.40 -4.78
N VAL A 35 13.12 -0.66 -3.51
CA VAL A 35 12.78 0.39 -2.55
C VAL A 35 14.04 1.17 -2.16
N GLN A 36 13.96 2.50 -2.23
CA GLN A 36 15.04 3.40 -1.82
C GLN A 36 15.13 3.48 -0.30
N ASP A 37 16.29 3.92 0.20
CA ASP A 37 16.57 3.96 1.65
C ASP A 37 15.55 4.77 2.44
N LYS A 38 15.14 5.94 1.95
CA LYS A 38 14.13 6.76 2.63
C LYS A 38 12.81 6.03 2.80
N GLY A 39 12.35 5.39 1.73
CA GLY A 39 11.12 4.62 1.75
C GLY A 39 11.24 3.40 2.64
N ARG A 40 12.39 2.74 2.62
CA ARG A 40 12.65 1.59 3.47
C ARG A 40 12.54 1.96 4.96
N LEU A 41 13.14 3.08 5.36
CA LEU A 41 13.06 3.54 6.76
C LEU A 41 11.62 3.82 7.18
N ALA A 42 10.85 4.48 6.32
CA ALA A 42 9.44 4.75 6.59
C ALA A 42 8.64 3.45 6.74
N LEU A 43 8.89 2.48 5.84
CA LEU A 43 8.22 1.18 5.90
C LEU A 43 8.61 0.38 7.12
N GLU A 44 9.87 0.44 7.55
CA GLU A 44 10.32 -0.26 8.75
C GLU A 44 9.66 0.30 10.01
N ARG A 45 9.47 1.61 10.08
CA ARG A 45 8.72 2.24 11.18
C ARG A 45 7.26 1.81 11.19
N LEU A 46 6.63 1.82 10.01
CA LEU A 46 5.25 1.38 9.86
C LEU A 46 5.10 -0.10 10.23
N ALA A 47 6.07 -0.93 9.86
CA ALA A 47 6.06 -2.35 10.18
C ALA A 47 6.02 -2.60 11.68
N LYS A 48 6.73 -1.80 12.49
CA LYS A 48 6.68 -1.93 13.95
C LYS A 48 5.28 -1.71 14.50
N VAL A 49 4.59 -0.69 13.98
CA VAL A 49 3.22 -0.40 14.40
C VAL A 49 2.29 -1.54 13.99
N LEU A 50 2.41 -2.02 12.76
CA LEU A 50 1.55 -3.07 12.24
C LEU A 50 1.82 -4.43 12.89
N ALA A 51 3.07 -4.71 13.23
CA ALA A 51 3.43 -5.95 13.92
C ALA A 51 2.80 -6.04 15.30
N SER A 52 2.65 -4.93 15.99
CA SER A 52 2.04 -4.90 17.32
C SER A 52 0.51 -4.84 17.31
N ASN A 53 -0.10 -4.57 16.16
CA ASN A 53 -1.57 -4.50 16.01
C ASN A 53 -2.06 -5.72 15.24
N LYS A 54 -2.22 -6.84 15.94
CA LYS A 54 -2.45 -8.15 15.32
C LYS A 54 -3.84 -8.36 14.75
N ASP A 55 -4.80 -7.49 15.08
CA ASP A 55 -6.21 -7.64 14.69
C ASP A 55 -6.56 -6.90 13.40
N VAL A 56 -5.57 -6.52 12.62
CA VAL A 56 -5.79 -5.83 11.35
C VAL A 56 -5.31 -6.65 10.17
N ARG A 57 -5.97 -6.46 9.03
CA ARG A 57 -5.51 -6.96 7.75
C ARG A 57 -4.88 -5.81 6.98
N ILE A 58 -3.91 -6.15 6.14
CA ILE A 58 -3.10 -5.18 5.43
C ILE A 58 -3.12 -5.53 3.96
N GLU A 59 -3.50 -4.57 3.12
CA GLU A 59 -3.41 -4.72 1.68
C GLU A 59 -2.44 -3.67 1.16
N VAL A 60 -1.44 -4.11 0.40
CA VAL A 60 -0.48 -3.21 -0.23
C VAL A 60 -0.85 -3.08 -1.70
N GLU A 61 -1.27 -1.90 -2.13
CA GLU A 61 -1.70 -1.65 -3.50
C GLU A 61 -0.70 -0.76 -4.24
N GLY A 62 -0.18 -1.25 -5.35
CA GLY A 62 0.66 -0.46 -6.25
C GLY A 62 -0.17 0.18 -7.35
N HIS A 63 0.12 1.44 -7.66
CA HIS A 63 -0.56 2.22 -8.70
C HIS A 63 0.45 2.95 -9.57
N THR A 64 0.18 3.02 -10.86
CA THR A 64 0.98 3.77 -11.83
C THR A 64 0.18 4.92 -12.42
N ASP A 65 0.85 5.80 -13.17
CA ASP A 65 0.18 6.70 -14.09
C ASP A 65 -0.12 5.97 -15.40
N ASN A 66 -0.61 6.69 -16.40
CA ASN A 66 -0.97 6.09 -17.70
C ASN A 66 0.17 6.11 -18.72
N ASP A 67 1.37 6.53 -18.35
CA ASP A 67 2.53 6.41 -19.24
C ASP A 67 2.87 4.93 -19.40
N ALA A 68 3.02 4.48 -20.63
CA ALA A 68 3.30 3.08 -20.90
C ALA A 68 4.68 2.69 -20.34
N TYR A 69 4.69 1.65 -19.51
CA TYR A 69 5.93 1.04 -19.07
C TYR A 69 6.40 0.04 -20.12
N ARG A 70 7.62 0.20 -20.59
CA ARG A 70 8.13 -0.62 -21.70
C ARG A 70 8.83 -1.89 -21.25
N GLY A 71 8.85 -2.14 -19.95
CA GLY A 71 9.27 -3.42 -19.44
C GLY A 71 10.77 -3.60 -19.26
N ALA A 72 11.09 -4.59 -18.43
CA ALA A 72 12.44 -5.14 -18.24
C ALA A 72 12.27 -6.58 -17.78
N GLY A 73 12.83 -7.52 -18.52
CA GLY A 73 12.72 -8.95 -18.22
C GLY A 73 11.27 -9.42 -18.25
N GLN A 74 10.79 -9.93 -17.11
CA GLN A 74 9.43 -10.45 -16.98
C GLN A 74 8.40 -9.38 -16.60
N VAL A 75 8.84 -8.16 -16.32
CA VAL A 75 7.97 -7.04 -15.97
C VAL A 75 7.70 -6.28 -17.26
N LEU A 76 6.52 -6.49 -17.86
CA LEU A 76 6.22 -6.09 -19.24
C LEU A 76 5.43 -4.80 -19.37
N ASP A 77 4.59 -4.47 -18.37
CA ASP A 77 3.63 -3.37 -18.45
C ASP A 77 3.36 -2.77 -17.07
N ASN A 78 2.43 -1.82 -17.01
CA ASN A 78 2.04 -1.19 -15.76
C ASN A 78 1.36 -2.16 -14.78
N TRP A 79 0.68 -3.18 -15.28
CA TRP A 79 0.16 -4.24 -14.42
C TRP A 79 1.29 -4.91 -13.65
N ASP A 80 2.28 -5.41 -14.37
CA ASP A 80 3.42 -6.09 -13.77
C ASP A 80 4.21 -5.18 -12.85
N LEU A 81 4.45 -3.92 -13.28
CA LEU A 81 5.20 -2.96 -12.49
C LEU A 81 4.51 -2.67 -11.16
N SER A 82 3.20 -2.46 -11.18
CA SER A 82 2.44 -2.17 -9.96
C SER A 82 2.45 -3.35 -9.00
N VAL A 83 2.35 -4.58 -9.50
CA VAL A 83 2.44 -5.79 -8.68
C VAL A 83 3.84 -5.94 -8.09
N MET A 84 4.88 -5.74 -8.88
CA MET A 84 6.27 -5.86 -8.39
C MET A 84 6.58 -4.85 -7.31
N ARG A 85 6.07 -3.62 -7.46
CA ARG A 85 6.25 -2.59 -6.44
C ARG A 85 5.50 -2.92 -5.15
N ALA A 86 4.26 -3.38 -5.26
CA ALA A 86 3.50 -3.83 -4.09
C ALA A 86 4.18 -5.00 -3.38
N THR A 87 4.73 -5.94 -4.14
CA THR A 87 5.47 -7.08 -3.62
C THR A 87 6.73 -6.64 -2.86
N ALA A 88 7.49 -5.69 -3.42
CA ALA A 88 8.70 -5.18 -2.78
C ALA A 88 8.39 -4.55 -1.42
N VAL A 89 7.32 -3.76 -1.34
CA VAL A 89 6.87 -3.15 -0.08
C VAL A 89 6.42 -4.22 0.91
N THR A 90 5.63 -5.19 0.44
CA THR A 90 5.15 -6.30 1.26
C THR A 90 6.30 -7.07 1.90
N LYS A 91 7.34 -7.36 1.15
CA LYS A 91 8.50 -8.10 1.67
C LYS A 91 9.25 -7.34 2.76
N ILE A 92 9.29 -6.01 2.68
CA ILE A 92 9.90 -5.21 3.74
C ILE A 92 9.05 -5.30 5.02
N LEU A 93 7.73 -5.17 4.90
CA LEU A 93 6.85 -5.25 6.06
C LEU A 93 6.96 -6.61 6.74
N THR A 94 6.86 -7.69 5.98
CA THR A 94 6.95 -9.05 6.54
C THR A 94 8.34 -9.37 7.08
N GLY A 95 9.38 -8.86 6.43
CA GLY A 95 10.75 -9.02 6.91
C GLY A 95 11.03 -8.30 8.23
N LYS A 96 10.17 -7.37 8.62
CA LYS A 96 10.30 -6.61 9.88
C LYS A 96 9.25 -7.01 10.92
N GLY A 97 8.66 -8.18 10.79
CA GLY A 97 7.84 -8.77 11.83
C GLY A 97 6.33 -8.74 11.61
N VAL A 98 5.84 -8.18 10.49
CA VAL A 98 4.42 -8.26 10.16
C VAL A 98 4.11 -9.67 9.69
N ASP A 99 3.11 -10.30 10.29
CA ASP A 99 2.69 -11.65 9.94
C ASP A 99 2.22 -11.70 8.48
N ALA A 100 2.86 -12.51 7.66
CA ALA A 100 2.58 -12.62 6.24
C ALA A 100 1.14 -13.07 5.95
N SER A 101 0.51 -13.81 6.87
CA SER A 101 -0.89 -14.25 6.69
C SER A 101 -1.88 -13.09 6.70
N ARG A 102 -1.47 -11.92 7.18
CA ARG A 102 -2.32 -10.73 7.27
C ARG A 102 -2.12 -9.76 6.11
N VAL A 103 -1.17 -10.01 5.22
CA VAL A 103 -0.77 -9.06 4.17
C VAL A 103 -1.09 -9.62 2.80
N SER A 104 -1.66 -8.78 1.93
CA SER A 104 -1.86 -9.07 0.51
C SER A 104 -1.16 -8.00 -0.32
N ALA A 105 -0.54 -8.42 -1.43
CA ALA A 105 0.06 -7.50 -2.41
C ALA A 105 -0.84 -7.45 -3.64
N VAL A 106 -1.21 -6.24 -4.07
CA VAL A 106 -2.16 -6.03 -5.17
C VAL A 106 -1.60 -4.99 -6.13
N GLY A 107 -1.65 -5.29 -7.42
CA GLY A 107 -1.32 -4.33 -8.47
C GLY A 107 -2.57 -3.84 -9.15
N ARG A 108 -2.76 -2.52 -9.21
CA ARG A 108 -3.91 -1.88 -9.87
C ARG A 108 -3.56 -1.30 -11.24
N GLY A 109 -2.28 -1.32 -11.63
CA GLY A 109 -1.85 -0.70 -12.87
C GLY A 109 -2.17 0.79 -12.89
N GLU A 110 -2.60 1.28 -14.04
CA GLU A 110 -2.99 2.68 -14.25
C GLU A 110 -4.49 2.94 -14.03
N PHE A 111 -5.27 1.93 -13.66
CA PHE A 111 -6.72 1.93 -13.81
C PHE A 111 -7.49 2.48 -12.61
N GLN A 112 -6.81 2.93 -11.57
CA GLN A 112 -7.45 3.60 -10.43
C GLN A 112 -6.75 4.92 -10.11
N PRO A 113 -6.80 5.90 -11.02
CA PRO A 113 -6.15 7.17 -10.79
C PRO A 113 -6.88 7.99 -9.72
N LEU A 114 -6.12 8.74 -8.92
CA LEU A 114 -6.68 9.71 -7.98
C LEU A 114 -7.16 10.96 -8.69
N VAL A 115 -6.46 11.35 -9.74
CA VAL A 115 -6.71 12.55 -10.53
C VAL A 115 -6.49 12.23 -12.01
N PRO A 116 -7.03 13.03 -12.94
CA PRO A 116 -6.78 12.78 -14.37
C PRO A 116 -5.30 12.86 -14.72
N ASN A 117 -4.83 11.97 -15.58
CA ASN A 117 -3.43 11.90 -16.02
C ASN A 117 -3.10 12.97 -17.08
N GLU A 118 -3.45 14.23 -16.82
CA GLU A 118 -3.35 15.30 -17.82
C GLU A 118 -2.10 16.17 -17.67
N THR A 119 -1.50 16.19 -16.48
CA THR A 119 -0.31 16.99 -16.20
C THR A 119 0.75 16.14 -15.51
N PRO A 120 2.04 16.54 -15.58
CA PRO A 120 3.08 15.83 -14.84
C PRO A 120 2.81 15.76 -13.34
N GLU A 121 2.23 16.81 -12.76
CA GLU A 121 1.88 16.85 -11.34
C GLU A 121 0.80 15.82 -11.00
N ASN A 122 -0.21 15.71 -11.85
CA ASN A 122 -1.28 14.73 -11.66
C ASN A 122 -0.77 13.29 -11.82
N LYS A 123 0.08 13.05 -12.82
CA LYS A 123 0.70 11.74 -13.00
C LYS A 123 1.52 11.35 -11.77
N ALA A 124 2.25 12.30 -11.19
CA ALA A 124 3.02 12.05 -9.96
C ALA A 124 2.11 11.63 -8.80
N LYS A 125 0.93 12.23 -8.67
CA LYS A 125 -0.04 11.85 -7.63
C LYS A 125 -0.59 10.45 -7.85
N ASN A 126 -0.73 10.03 -9.10
CA ASN A 126 -1.24 8.70 -9.43
C ASN A 126 -0.19 7.60 -9.20
N ARG A 127 1.09 7.91 -9.31
CA ARG A 127 2.20 6.99 -9.03
C ARG A 127 2.38 6.88 -7.52
N ARG A 128 1.76 5.88 -6.93
CA ARG A 128 1.76 5.72 -5.48
C ARG A 128 1.65 4.26 -5.06
N THR A 129 1.97 3.99 -3.82
CA THR A 129 1.64 2.74 -3.15
C THR A 129 0.75 3.07 -1.97
N GLU A 130 -0.38 2.38 -1.86
CA GLU A 130 -1.31 2.55 -0.75
C GLU A 130 -1.25 1.32 0.14
N ILE A 131 -1.07 1.54 1.43
CA ILE A 131 -1.15 0.48 2.43
C ILE A 131 -2.48 0.67 3.14
N ILE A 132 -3.38 -0.29 2.95
CA ILE A 132 -4.75 -0.22 3.43
C ILE A 132 -4.87 -1.13 4.64
N ILE A 133 -5.19 -0.55 5.78
CA ILE A 133 -5.28 -1.24 7.06
C ILE A 133 -6.75 -1.32 7.45
N SER A 134 -7.25 -2.54 7.59
CA SER A 134 -8.66 -2.76 7.91
C SER A 134 -8.81 -3.71 9.08
N PRO A 135 -9.90 -3.57 9.88
CA PRO A 135 -10.20 -4.53 10.93
C PRO A 135 -10.44 -5.91 10.34
N ARG A 136 -10.13 -6.95 11.10
CA ARG A 136 -10.44 -8.32 10.67
C ARG A 136 -11.93 -8.54 10.63
N LEU A 137 -12.37 -9.36 9.67
CA LEU A 137 -13.78 -9.59 9.42
C LEU A 137 -14.47 -10.26 10.61
N ASP A 138 -13.79 -11.19 11.27
CA ASP A 138 -14.32 -11.87 12.46
C ASP A 138 -14.51 -10.88 13.62
N ALA A 139 -13.61 -9.91 13.80
CA ALA A 139 -13.78 -8.87 14.81
C ALA A 139 -14.97 -7.98 14.48
N LEU A 140 -15.17 -7.64 13.19
CA LEU A 140 -16.33 -6.88 12.74
C LEU A 140 -17.64 -7.67 12.96
N ALA A 141 -17.64 -8.96 12.66
CA ALA A 141 -18.81 -9.80 12.86
C ALA A 141 -19.24 -9.80 14.34
N ASN A 142 -18.29 -9.89 15.26
CA ASN A 142 -18.57 -9.82 16.69
C ASN A 142 -19.16 -8.49 17.10
N LEU A 143 -18.72 -7.38 16.49
CA LEU A 143 -19.27 -6.05 16.78
C LEU A 143 -20.68 -5.86 16.24
N VAL A 144 -20.97 -6.45 15.08
CA VAL A 144 -22.29 -6.28 14.45
C VAL A 144 -23.34 -7.25 15.01
N GLN A 145 -22.92 -8.35 15.63
CA GLN A 145 -23.82 -9.43 16.08
C GLN A 145 -23.77 -9.70 17.60
N PRO A 146 -23.45 -8.73 18.44
CA PRO A 146 -23.37 -9.01 19.89
C PRO A 146 -24.71 -9.37 20.49
N ALA A 147 -25.81 -8.97 19.88
CA ALA A 147 -27.17 -9.23 20.37
C ALA A 147 -27.77 -10.52 19.81
N VAL A 148 -27.09 -11.23 18.91
CA VAL A 148 -27.58 -12.48 18.36
C VAL A 148 -27.32 -13.58 19.39
N PRO A 149 -28.36 -14.27 19.90
CA PRO A 149 -28.15 -15.34 20.87
C PRO A 149 -27.31 -16.45 20.26
N LYS A 150 -26.27 -16.85 20.95
CA LYS A 150 -25.52 -18.04 20.58
C LYS A 150 -26.31 -19.27 20.95
N LYS A 151 -26.52 -20.11 19.98
CA LYS A 151 -27.18 -21.40 20.20
C LYS A 151 -26.20 -22.44 20.72
#